data_b4dab3d2c699cdae3d3bee91e1d9803a
#
_entry.id   b4dab3d2c699cdae3d3bee91e1d9803a
#
_cell.length_a   1.000
_cell.length_b   1.000
_cell.length_c   1.000
_cell.angle_alpha   90.00
_cell.angle_beta   90.00
_cell.angle_gamma   90.00
#
_symmetry.space_group_name_H-M   'P 1'
#
loop_
_entity.id
_entity.type
_entity.pdbx_description
1 polymer ?
#
loop_
_entity_poly.entity_id
_entity_poly.type
_entity_poly.pdbx_seq_one_letter_code
_entity_poly.pdbx_strand_id
1 'polypeptide(L)'
;MPNARKILIVDDDADLREALVEQLALHDEFETLAVDTGAKGCQSAKANSPDLILMDVGLPDTDGREVVRTLRKTGFSAPIIMLTGHDTDADTILGLESGANDYVVKPFRFAVLLARIRAQLRQHEASEDAVFSIGRYSFRPGSKLLTDADSKKIRLTEKETAILRFLYRAGLHPVSRETLLQEVWGYNSGVTTHTLETHIYRLRQKIEKDAATPELLVTEAGGYKLVP
;
A
#
# COMPACT_ATOMS: atom_id res chain seq x y z
N MET A 1 -14.46 8.60 0.08
CA MET A 1 -14.08 7.32 -0.54
C MET A 1 -13.08 6.66 0.38
N PRO A 2 -13.17 5.34 0.68
CA PRO A 2 -12.10 4.65 1.36
C PRO A 2 -10.80 4.92 0.61
N ASN A 3 -9.68 4.85 1.30
CA ASN A 3 -8.36 5.08 0.71
C ASN A 3 -8.13 4.03 -0.39
N ALA A 4 -8.57 4.33 -1.61
CA ALA A 4 -8.47 3.43 -2.74
C ALA A 4 -6.99 3.17 -3.01
N ARG A 5 -6.63 1.89 -3.22
CA ARG A 5 -5.25 1.49 -3.53
C ARG A 5 -4.90 1.95 -4.94
N LYS A 6 -3.83 2.70 -5.07
CA LYS A 6 -3.36 3.20 -6.37
C LYS A 6 -2.62 2.10 -7.12
N ILE A 7 -3.16 1.69 -8.23
CA ILE A 7 -2.54 0.72 -9.13
C ILE A 7 -2.00 1.46 -10.35
N LEU A 8 -0.69 1.43 -10.55
CA LEU A 8 -0.06 1.96 -11.74
C LEU A 8 0.08 0.85 -12.79
N ILE A 9 -0.46 1.07 -13.98
CA ILE A 9 -0.38 0.17 -15.13
C ILE A 9 0.60 0.76 -16.13
N VAL A 10 1.64 0.01 -16.47
CA VAL A 10 2.67 0.37 -17.46
C VAL A 10 2.69 -0.70 -18.54
N ASP A 11 2.09 -0.44 -19.68
CA ASP A 11 1.95 -1.39 -20.79
C ASP A 11 1.80 -0.57 -22.09
N ASP A 12 2.38 -0.96 -23.21
CA ASP A 12 2.27 -0.23 -24.47
C ASP A 12 1.00 -0.60 -25.26
N ASP A 13 0.39 -1.74 -24.97
CA ASP A 13 -0.88 -2.17 -25.54
C ASP A 13 -2.04 -1.32 -24.99
N ALA A 14 -2.59 -0.44 -25.84
CA ALA A 14 -3.66 0.48 -25.47
C ALA A 14 -4.95 -0.25 -25.08
N ASP A 15 -5.31 -1.31 -25.80
CA ASP A 15 -6.54 -2.06 -25.58
C ASP A 15 -6.46 -2.81 -24.25
N LEU A 16 -5.32 -3.41 -23.93
CA LEU A 16 -5.10 -4.06 -22.65
C LEU A 16 -5.10 -3.07 -21.49
N ARG A 17 -4.46 -1.90 -21.65
CA ARG A 17 -4.47 -0.85 -20.61
C ARG A 17 -5.90 -0.40 -20.31
N GLU A 18 -6.69 -0.10 -21.36
CA GLU A 18 -8.08 0.35 -21.21
C GLU A 18 -8.93 -0.71 -20.52
N ALA A 19 -8.82 -1.97 -20.98
CA ALA A 19 -9.54 -3.09 -20.36
C ALA A 19 -9.17 -3.28 -18.88
N LEU A 20 -7.89 -3.15 -18.51
CA LEU A 20 -7.45 -3.25 -17.11
C LEU A 20 -7.98 -2.10 -16.25
N VAL A 21 -7.97 -0.87 -16.77
CA VAL A 21 -8.53 0.30 -16.09
C VAL A 21 -10.03 0.11 -15.85
N GLU A 22 -10.79 -0.28 -16.88
CA GLU A 22 -12.23 -0.52 -16.76
C GLU A 22 -12.56 -1.63 -15.75
N GLN A 23 -11.85 -2.76 -15.83
CA GLN A 23 -12.10 -3.90 -14.95
C GLN A 23 -11.73 -3.59 -13.49
N LEU A 24 -10.64 -2.88 -13.25
CA LEU A 24 -10.25 -2.47 -11.89
C LEU A 24 -11.19 -1.41 -11.33
N ALA A 25 -11.72 -0.50 -12.15
CA ALA A 25 -12.70 0.51 -11.74
C ALA A 25 -14.04 -0.07 -11.26
N LEU A 26 -14.35 -1.34 -11.58
CA LEU A 26 -15.50 -2.05 -11.02
C LEU A 26 -15.32 -2.41 -9.53
N HIS A 27 -14.12 -2.19 -8.99
CA HIS A 27 -13.77 -2.48 -7.60
C HIS A 27 -13.43 -1.17 -6.87
N ASP A 28 -14.31 -0.70 -5.99
CA ASP A 28 -14.18 0.55 -5.22
C ASP A 28 -12.89 0.65 -4.39
N GLU A 29 -12.19 -0.47 -4.21
CA GLU A 29 -10.92 -0.55 -3.48
C GLU A 29 -9.71 -0.06 -4.29
N PHE A 30 -9.85 0.20 -5.61
CA PHE A 30 -8.76 0.59 -6.49
C PHE A 30 -8.96 1.94 -7.18
N GLU A 31 -7.87 2.68 -7.31
CA GLU A 31 -7.69 3.82 -8.18
C GLU A 31 -6.60 3.49 -9.18
N THR A 32 -6.80 3.73 -10.47
CA THR A 32 -5.86 3.34 -11.51
C THR A 32 -5.18 4.54 -12.15
N LEU A 33 -3.90 4.39 -12.42
CA LEU A 33 -3.09 5.27 -13.26
C LEU A 33 -2.52 4.40 -14.39
N ALA A 34 -2.55 4.87 -15.65
CA ALA A 34 -2.09 4.09 -16.77
C ALA A 34 -1.15 4.90 -17.67
N VAL A 35 -0.04 4.31 -18.07
CA VAL A 35 0.98 4.91 -18.95
C VAL A 35 1.52 3.87 -19.92
N ASP A 36 2.12 4.33 -21.03
CA ASP A 36 2.48 3.53 -22.19
C ASP A 36 3.98 3.28 -22.33
N THR A 37 4.83 3.86 -21.47
CA THR A 37 6.29 3.74 -21.58
C THR A 37 6.96 3.57 -20.21
N GLY A 38 8.14 2.97 -20.18
CA GLY A 38 8.94 2.80 -18.98
C GLY A 38 9.35 4.13 -18.34
N ALA A 39 9.71 5.12 -19.16
CA ALA A 39 10.05 6.45 -18.69
C ALA A 39 8.88 7.13 -17.94
N LYS A 40 7.67 7.09 -18.53
CA LYS A 40 6.45 7.58 -17.87
C LYS A 40 6.12 6.76 -16.62
N GLY A 41 6.36 5.43 -16.66
CA GLY A 41 6.22 4.54 -15.50
C GLY A 41 7.08 4.97 -14.32
N CYS A 42 8.36 5.21 -14.54
CA CYS A 42 9.28 5.74 -13.53
C CYS A 42 8.84 7.11 -12.98
N GLN A 43 8.41 8.02 -13.85
CA GLN A 43 7.95 9.33 -13.46
C GLN A 43 6.66 9.25 -12.62
N SER A 44 5.68 8.46 -13.08
CA SER A 44 4.41 8.27 -12.38
C SER A 44 4.59 7.60 -11.03
N ALA A 45 5.46 6.59 -10.93
CA ALA A 45 5.78 5.94 -9.67
C ALA A 45 6.32 6.90 -8.61
N LYS A 46 7.18 7.86 -9.01
CA LYS A 46 7.73 8.89 -8.12
C LYS A 46 6.70 9.94 -7.71
N ALA A 47 5.87 10.38 -8.66
CA ALA A 47 4.92 11.47 -8.43
C ALA A 47 3.69 11.02 -7.61
N ASN A 48 3.21 9.80 -7.81
CA ASN A 48 1.93 9.33 -7.30
C ASN A 48 2.06 8.28 -6.18
N SER A 49 3.26 7.73 -5.94
CA SER A 49 3.52 6.69 -4.93
C SER A 49 2.48 5.56 -4.96
N PRO A 50 2.36 4.81 -6.07
CA PRO A 50 1.36 3.76 -6.20
C PRO A 50 1.59 2.63 -5.18
N ASP A 51 0.50 1.99 -4.75
CA ASP A 51 0.52 0.84 -3.83
C ASP A 51 0.95 -0.46 -4.53
N LEU A 52 0.79 -0.53 -5.86
CA LEU A 52 1.24 -1.65 -6.69
C LEU A 52 1.45 -1.19 -8.14
N ILE A 53 2.41 -1.79 -8.82
CA ILE A 53 2.65 -1.59 -10.25
C ILE A 53 2.38 -2.89 -11.01
N LEU A 54 1.59 -2.80 -12.08
CA LEU A 54 1.56 -3.78 -13.17
C LEU A 54 2.51 -3.29 -14.24
N MET A 55 3.54 -4.08 -14.58
CA MET A 55 4.63 -3.67 -15.45
C MET A 55 4.76 -4.63 -16.63
N ASP A 56 4.53 -4.16 -17.83
CA ASP A 56 4.84 -4.97 -19.01
C ASP A 56 6.35 -5.12 -19.19
N VAL A 57 6.76 -6.29 -19.72
CA VAL A 57 8.16 -6.56 -20.05
C VAL A 57 8.55 -5.85 -21.36
N GLY A 58 7.67 -5.89 -22.37
CA GLY A 58 7.94 -5.48 -23.73
C GLY A 58 7.61 -4.02 -24.02
N LEU A 59 8.13 -3.05 -23.24
CA LEU A 59 7.86 -1.63 -23.47
C LEU A 59 8.65 -1.08 -24.69
N PRO A 60 8.12 -0.05 -25.37
CA PRO A 60 8.71 0.45 -26.61
C PRO A 60 10.04 1.19 -26.42
N ASP A 61 10.27 1.73 -25.23
CA ASP A 61 11.45 2.55 -24.89
C ASP A 61 12.51 1.78 -24.10
N THR A 62 12.13 0.70 -23.40
CA THR A 62 13.05 -0.07 -22.55
C THR A 62 12.44 -1.41 -22.16
N ASP A 63 13.26 -2.35 -21.71
CA ASP A 63 12.77 -3.57 -21.07
C ASP A 63 12.16 -3.22 -19.69
N GLY A 64 10.93 -3.66 -19.41
CA GLY A 64 10.25 -3.43 -18.12
C GLY A 64 11.03 -3.93 -16.91
N ARG A 65 11.87 -4.96 -17.08
CA ARG A 65 12.79 -5.46 -16.03
C ARG A 65 13.83 -4.42 -15.62
N GLU A 66 14.31 -3.61 -16.57
CA GLU A 66 15.23 -2.49 -16.26
C GLU A 66 14.53 -1.36 -15.53
N VAL A 67 13.25 -1.10 -15.85
CA VAL A 67 12.40 -0.16 -15.09
C VAL A 67 12.27 -0.62 -13.65
N VAL A 68 11.98 -1.90 -13.42
CA VAL A 68 11.88 -2.49 -12.07
C VAL A 68 13.20 -2.32 -11.31
N ARG A 69 14.34 -2.69 -11.91
CA ARG A 69 15.67 -2.50 -11.28
C ARG A 69 15.93 -1.05 -10.88
N THR A 70 15.56 -0.11 -11.77
CA THR A 70 15.71 1.32 -11.53
C THR A 70 14.83 1.79 -10.37
N LEU A 71 13.57 1.37 -10.33
CA LEU A 71 12.65 1.68 -9.23
C LEU A 71 13.18 1.13 -7.90
N ARG A 72 13.64 -0.12 -7.87
CA ARG A 72 14.21 -0.72 -6.66
C ARG A 72 15.47 0.00 -6.17
N LYS A 73 16.37 0.38 -7.06
CA LYS A 73 17.56 1.19 -6.73
C LYS A 73 17.23 2.55 -6.14
N THR A 74 16.09 3.15 -6.52
CA THR A 74 15.62 4.42 -5.97
C THR A 74 14.82 4.28 -4.67
N GLY A 75 14.69 3.06 -4.14
CA GLY A 75 14.01 2.79 -2.86
C GLY A 75 12.50 2.56 -2.97
N PHE A 76 11.98 2.36 -4.18
CA PHE A 76 10.57 1.99 -4.36
C PHE A 76 10.34 0.58 -3.82
N SER A 77 9.50 0.44 -2.78
CA SER A 77 9.28 -0.81 -2.04
C SER A 77 7.94 -1.47 -2.33
N ALA A 78 6.97 -0.75 -2.90
CA ALA A 78 5.66 -1.33 -3.20
C ALA A 78 5.77 -2.51 -4.20
N PRO A 79 4.84 -3.48 -4.17
CA PRO A 79 4.89 -4.64 -5.02
C PRO A 79 4.79 -4.29 -6.50
N ILE A 80 5.52 -5.06 -7.31
CA ILE A 80 5.51 -4.98 -8.77
C ILE A 80 5.18 -6.37 -9.31
N ILE A 81 4.14 -6.47 -10.13
CA ILE A 81 3.76 -7.67 -10.87
C ILE A 81 4.16 -7.45 -12.33
N MET A 82 5.03 -8.31 -12.84
CA MET A 82 5.40 -8.28 -14.26
C MET A 82 4.31 -8.94 -15.11
N LEU A 83 3.99 -8.33 -16.24
CA LEU A 83 3.14 -8.90 -17.29
C LEU A 83 4.01 -9.25 -18.49
N THR A 84 3.86 -10.43 -19.07
CA THR A 84 4.72 -10.87 -20.18
C THR A 84 3.99 -11.71 -21.20
N GLY A 85 4.38 -11.59 -22.46
CA GLY A 85 3.96 -12.47 -23.54
C GLY A 85 4.79 -13.76 -23.68
N HIS A 86 5.85 -13.95 -22.90
CA HIS A 86 6.75 -15.09 -23.02
C HIS A 86 6.60 -16.00 -21.77
N ASP A 87 6.41 -17.28 -22.05
CA ASP A 87 6.18 -18.34 -21.04
C ASP A 87 7.41 -19.26 -20.95
N THR A 88 8.61 -18.68 -20.82
CA THR A 88 9.81 -19.48 -20.58
C THR A 88 10.22 -19.39 -19.12
N ASP A 89 10.71 -20.51 -18.56
CA ASP A 89 11.26 -20.53 -17.18
C ASP A 89 12.38 -19.49 -17.02
N ALA A 90 13.18 -19.27 -18.07
CA ALA A 90 14.24 -18.28 -18.08
C ALA A 90 13.70 -16.84 -17.93
N ASP A 91 12.62 -16.48 -18.62
CA ASP A 91 12.01 -15.16 -18.51
C ASP A 91 11.39 -14.92 -17.14
N THR A 92 10.77 -15.94 -16.56
CA THR A 92 10.22 -15.90 -15.20
C THR A 92 11.32 -15.68 -14.16
N ILE A 93 12.43 -16.41 -14.26
CA ILE A 93 13.59 -16.27 -13.35
C ILE A 93 14.18 -14.85 -13.47
N LEU A 94 14.44 -14.38 -14.68
CA LEU A 94 14.97 -13.03 -14.93
C LEU A 94 14.03 -11.93 -14.44
N GLY A 95 12.71 -12.14 -14.54
CA GLY A 95 11.70 -11.21 -14.02
C GLY A 95 11.78 -11.09 -12.50
N LEU A 96 11.83 -12.19 -11.78
CA LEU A 96 11.96 -12.22 -10.32
C LEU A 96 13.31 -11.67 -9.85
N GLU A 97 14.41 -12.01 -10.51
CA GLU A 97 15.74 -11.48 -10.23
C GLU A 97 15.84 -9.95 -10.44
N SER A 98 14.96 -9.36 -11.25
CA SER A 98 14.89 -7.91 -11.42
C SER A 98 14.38 -7.17 -10.17
N GLY A 99 13.81 -7.89 -9.20
CA GLY A 99 13.19 -7.35 -7.99
C GLY A 99 11.66 -7.23 -8.07
N ALA A 100 11.02 -7.88 -9.07
CA ALA A 100 9.58 -8.02 -9.12
C ALA A 100 9.08 -8.97 -8.02
N ASN A 101 7.82 -8.80 -7.59
CA ASN A 101 7.20 -9.61 -6.55
C ASN A 101 6.40 -10.79 -7.11
N ASP A 102 5.94 -10.68 -8.35
CA ASP A 102 5.18 -11.72 -9.02
C ASP A 102 5.29 -11.56 -10.55
N TYR A 103 4.81 -12.58 -11.27
CA TYR A 103 4.91 -12.68 -12.70
C TYR A 103 3.63 -13.29 -13.28
N VAL A 104 3.07 -12.69 -14.34
CA VAL A 104 1.84 -13.13 -14.97
C VAL A 104 2.03 -13.19 -16.48
N VAL A 105 1.79 -14.37 -17.06
CA VAL A 105 1.93 -14.61 -18.50
C VAL A 105 0.66 -14.19 -19.23
N LYS A 106 0.81 -13.42 -20.31
CA LYS A 106 -0.27 -13.05 -21.25
C LYS A 106 -0.50 -14.21 -22.25
N PRO A 107 -1.75 -14.57 -22.58
CA PRO A 107 -3.00 -13.99 -22.09
C PRO A 107 -3.40 -14.54 -20.70
N PHE A 108 -3.93 -13.70 -19.84
CA PHE A 108 -4.37 -14.06 -18.50
C PHE A 108 -5.87 -13.81 -18.30
N ARG A 109 -6.45 -14.49 -17.31
CA ARG A 109 -7.80 -14.18 -16.83
C ARG A 109 -7.74 -13.05 -15.83
N PHE A 110 -8.57 -12.01 -15.99
CA PHE A 110 -8.60 -10.87 -15.06
C PHE A 110 -8.79 -11.31 -13.60
N ALA A 111 -9.69 -12.26 -13.33
CA ALA A 111 -9.91 -12.76 -11.97
C ALA A 111 -8.64 -13.34 -11.31
N VAL A 112 -7.74 -13.95 -12.11
CA VAL A 112 -6.45 -14.46 -11.62
C VAL A 112 -5.50 -13.31 -11.30
N LEU A 113 -5.40 -12.32 -12.20
CA LEU A 113 -4.60 -11.12 -11.96
C LEU A 113 -5.09 -10.36 -10.72
N LEU A 114 -6.40 -10.17 -10.58
CA LEU A 114 -7.02 -9.51 -9.43
C LEU A 114 -6.69 -10.23 -8.10
N ALA A 115 -6.76 -11.57 -8.10
CA ALA A 115 -6.38 -12.35 -6.92
C ALA A 115 -4.91 -12.16 -6.54
N ARG A 116 -4.00 -12.07 -7.53
CA ARG A 116 -2.57 -11.79 -7.33
C ARG A 116 -2.31 -10.38 -6.83
N ILE A 117 -2.97 -9.37 -7.41
CA ILE A 117 -2.91 -7.98 -6.93
C ILE A 117 -3.26 -7.93 -5.43
N ARG A 118 -4.41 -8.50 -5.06
CA ARG A 118 -4.84 -8.56 -3.65
C ARG A 118 -3.86 -9.30 -2.75
N ALA A 119 -3.29 -10.40 -3.23
CA ALA A 119 -2.30 -11.18 -2.48
C ALA A 119 -1.02 -10.37 -2.23
N GLN A 120 -0.48 -9.71 -3.26
CA GLN A 120 0.74 -8.90 -3.17
C GLN A 120 0.53 -7.67 -2.26
N LEU A 121 -0.61 -6.99 -2.36
CA LEU A 121 -0.94 -5.88 -1.48
C LEU A 121 -1.00 -6.34 -0.01
N ARG A 122 -1.70 -7.43 0.29
CA ARG A 122 -1.75 -7.98 1.67
C ARG A 122 -0.37 -8.39 2.20
N GLN A 123 0.44 -9.03 1.37
CA GLN A 123 1.79 -9.45 1.75
C GLN A 123 2.68 -8.24 2.03
N HIS A 124 2.62 -7.22 1.17
CA HIS A 124 3.37 -5.98 1.36
C HIS A 124 2.96 -5.26 2.64
N GLU A 125 1.67 -5.12 2.91
CA GLU A 125 1.15 -4.52 4.14
C GLU A 125 1.59 -5.28 5.42
N ALA A 126 1.84 -6.58 5.30
CA ALA A 126 2.35 -7.39 6.39
C ALA A 126 3.88 -7.26 6.56
N SER A 127 4.58 -6.77 5.54
CA SER A 127 6.04 -6.66 5.55
C SER A 127 6.53 -5.50 6.43
N GLU A 128 7.80 -5.56 6.82
CA GLU A 128 8.47 -4.47 7.53
C GLU A 128 8.76 -3.27 6.62
N ASP A 129 8.80 -3.49 5.31
CA ASP A 129 9.09 -2.47 4.29
C ASP A 129 7.85 -1.64 3.89
N ALA A 130 6.66 -1.98 4.42
CA ALA A 130 5.43 -1.28 4.11
C ALA A 130 5.55 0.22 4.45
N VAL A 131 5.09 1.05 3.52
CA VAL A 131 4.97 2.49 3.70
C VAL A 131 3.53 2.88 3.46
N PHE A 132 2.91 3.52 4.45
CA PHE A 132 1.52 3.95 4.38
C PHE A 132 1.43 5.47 4.41
N SER A 133 0.49 6.05 3.66
CA SER A 133 0.16 7.47 3.75
C SER A 133 -0.96 7.68 4.77
N ILE A 134 -0.73 8.50 5.77
CA ILE A 134 -1.71 8.86 6.79
C ILE A 134 -1.79 10.40 6.85
N GLY A 135 -2.77 10.98 6.17
CA GLY A 135 -2.85 12.43 6.00
C GLY A 135 -1.55 12.97 5.41
N ARG A 136 -0.88 13.87 6.14
CA ARG A 136 0.43 14.46 5.74
C ARG A 136 1.64 13.58 6.07
N TYR A 137 1.44 12.40 6.67
CA TYR A 137 2.53 11.57 7.15
C TYR A 137 2.77 10.36 6.24
N SER A 138 4.05 10.03 6.03
CA SER A 138 4.52 8.75 5.58
C SER A 138 4.80 7.85 6.79
N PHE A 139 4.04 6.78 6.97
CA PHE A 139 4.13 5.84 8.09
C PHE A 139 4.88 4.58 7.68
N ARG A 140 5.95 4.27 8.40
CA ARG A 140 6.77 3.06 8.24
C ARG A 140 6.70 2.20 9.50
N PRO A 141 5.82 1.20 9.56
CA PRO A 141 5.65 0.35 10.74
C PRO A 141 6.92 -0.38 11.16
N GLY A 142 7.68 -0.94 10.22
CA GLY A 142 8.92 -1.68 10.51
C GLY A 142 9.94 -0.83 11.28
N SER A 143 10.08 0.44 10.95
CA SER A 143 10.94 1.38 11.67
C SER A 143 10.25 2.14 12.80
N LYS A 144 8.93 1.92 13.01
CA LYS A 144 8.09 2.61 14.00
C LYS A 144 8.16 4.13 13.86
N LEU A 145 8.07 4.61 12.62
CA LEU A 145 8.35 5.99 12.27
C LEU A 145 7.22 6.60 11.43
N LEU A 146 6.83 7.81 11.80
CA LEU A 146 6.09 8.73 10.94
C LEU A 146 7.04 9.83 10.46
N THR A 147 6.93 10.20 9.19
CA THR A 147 7.67 11.33 8.61
C THR A 147 6.68 12.27 7.96
N ASP A 148 6.69 13.54 8.29
CA ASP A 148 5.84 14.54 7.66
C ASP A 148 6.46 15.10 6.35
N ALA A 149 5.74 15.99 5.67
CA ALA A 149 6.21 16.62 4.43
C ALA A 149 7.50 17.42 4.60
N ASP A 150 7.78 17.93 5.82
CA ASP A 150 8.99 18.69 6.17
C ASP A 150 10.14 17.76 6.60
N SER A 151 10.00 16.45 6.37
CA SER A 151 10.97 15.42 6.79
C SER A 151 11.17 15.30 8.31
N LYS A 152 10.28 15.86 9.11
CA LYS A 152 10.29 15.72 10.55
C LYS A 152 9.88 14.29 10.93
N LYS A 153 10.71 13.65 11.74
CA LYS A 153 10.53 12.27 12.17
C LYS A 153 9.88 12.19 13.54
N ILE A 154 8.80 11.42 13.63
CA ILE A 154 8.06 11.16 14.87
C ILE A 154 8.18 9.67 15.18
N ARG A 155 8.80 9.32 16.30
CA ARG A 155 8.92 7.93 16.75
C ARG A 155 7.65 7.45 17.44
N LEU A 156 7.25 6.24 17.10
CA LEU A 156 6.12 5.53 17.68
C LEU A 156 6.62 4.41 18.60
N THR A 157 5.83 4.10 19.62
CA THR A 157 5.99 2.87 20.40
C THR A 157 5.44 1.66 19.64
N GLU A 158 5.75 0.45 20.09
CA GLU A 158 5.22 -0.80 19.52
C GLU A 158 3.67 -0.77 19.44
N LYS A 159 3.02 -0.40 20.52
CA LYS A 159 1.56 -0.38 20.61
C LYS A 159 0.93 0.71 19.75
N GLU A 160 1.52 1.90 19.70
CA GLU A 160 1.09 2.98 18.81
C GLU A 160 1.22 2.57 17.33
N THR A 161 2.32 1.89 16.96
CA THR A 161 2.53 1.34 15.63
C THR A 161 1.49 0.29 15.27
N ALA A 162 1.22 -0.64 16.19
CA ALA A 162 0.24 -1.70 15.99
C ALA A 162 -1.18 -1.13 15.82
N ILE A 163 -1.57 -0.14 16.61
CA ILE A 163 -2.86 0.55 16.51
C ILE A 163 -3.00 1.22 15.13
N LEU A 164 -2.03 2.04 14.72
CA LEU A 164 -2.09 2.74 13.43
C LEU A 164 -2.14 1.77 12.27
N ARG A 165 -1.32 0.71 12.29
CA ARG A 165 -1.31 -0.32 11.25
C ARG A 165 -2.64 -1.05 11.16
N PHE A 166 -3.26 -1.39 12.29
CA PHE A 166 -4.55 -2.07 12.32
C PHE A 166 -5.67 -1.17 11.79
N LEU A 167 -5.74 0.07 12.26
CA LEU A 167 -6.74 1.04 11.82
C LEU A 167 -6.59 1.41 10.33
N TYR A 168 -5.36 1.52 9.83
CA TYR A 168 -5.10 1.76 8.42
C TYR A 168 -5.65 0.62 7.55
N ARG A 169 -5.44 -0.64 7.96
CA ARG A 169 -5.97 -1.82 7.26
C ARG A 169 -7.50 -1.93 7.32
N ALA A 170 -8.10 -1.45 8.39
CA ALA A 170 -9.56 -1.39 8.51
C ALA A 170 -10.18 -0.35 7.56
N GLY A 171 -9.36 0.50 6.93
CA GLY A 171 -9.80 1.57 6.04
C GLY A 171 -10.66 2.60 6.78
N LEU A 172 -11.75 3.04 6.15
CA LEU A 172 -12.67 4.01 6.75
C LEU A 172 -13.71 3.37 7.69
N HIS A 173 -13.59 2.08 8.00
CA HIS A 173 -14.53 1.42 8.92
C HIS A 173 -14.09 1.65 10.37
N PRO A 174 -15.04 2.06 11.25
CA PRO A 174 -14.77 2.16 12.68
C PRO A 174 -14.44 0.78 13.25
N VAL A 175 -13.38 0.71 14.06
CA VAL A 175 -12.98 -0.51 14.78
C VAL A 175 -13.37 -0.37 16.27
N SER A 176 -14.06 -1.36 16.80
CA SER A 176 -14.47 -1.33 18.20
C SER A 176 -13.27 -1.34 19.16
N ARG A 177 -13.46 -0.81 20.37
CA ARG A 177 -12.43 -0.83 21.42
C ARG A 177 -11.98 -2.25 21.77
N GLU A 178 -12.94 -3.17 21.81
CA GLU A 178 -12.70 -4.59 22.12
C GLU A 178 -11.84 -5.25 21.04
N THR A 179 -12.17 -5.03 19.76
CA THR A 179 -11.39 -5.53 18.63
C THR A 179 -9.95 -5.00 18.68
N LEU A 180 -9.76 -3.69 18.90
CA LEU A 180 -8.41 -3.11 19.01
C LEU A 180 -7.63 -3.66 20.20
N LEU A 181 -8.26 -3.87 21.35
CA LEU A 181 -7.62 -4.49 22.51
C LEU A 181 -7.18 -5.91 22.20
N GLN A 182 -8.06 -6.71 21.59
CA GLN A 182 -7.77 -8.09 21.21
C GLN A 182 -6.62 -8.17 20.21
N GLU A 183 -6.67 -7.40 19.15
CA GLU A 183 -5.70 -7.46 18.04
C GLU A 183 -4.32 -6.88 18.42
N VAL A 184 -4.29 -5.86 19.28
CA VAL A 184 -3.03 -5.18 19.65
C VAL A 184 -2.39 -5.77 20.90
N TRP A 185 -3.20 -6.26 21.88
CA TRP A 185 -2.68 -6.83 23.14
C TRP A 185 -2.90 -8.33 23.30
N GLY A 186 -3.70 -8.94 22.42
CA GLY A 186 -4.10 -10.35 22.56
C GLY A 186 -5.13 -10.56 23.67
N TYR A 187 -5.40 -11.81 23.99
CA TYR A 187 -6.33 -12.19 25.08
C TYR A 187 -5.76 -11.94 26.50
N ASN A 188 -5.05 -10.85 26.71
CA ASN A 188 -4.47 -10.55 28.01
C ASN A 188 -5.53 -9.88 28.89
N SER A 189 -6.11 -10.63 29.82
CA SER A 189 -7.21 -10.21 30.70
C SER A 189 -6.88 -9.04 31.66
N GLY A 190 -5.61 -8.62 31.70
CA GLY A 190 -5.16 -7.49 32.52
C GLY A 190 -5.18 -6.13 31.81
N VAL A 191 -5.48 -6.07 30.52
CA VAL A 191 -5.48 -4.82 29.75
C VAL A 191 -6.90 -4.29 29.61
N THR A 192 -7.12 -3.08 30.11
CA THR A 192 -8.45 -2.43 30.10
C THR A 192 -8.58 -1.43 28.96
N THR A 193 -9.81 -1.01 28.65
CA THR A 193 -10.12 0.07 27.71
C THR A 193 -9.37 1.35 28.01
N HIS A 194 -9.11 1.64 29.30
CA HIS A 194 -8.34 2.81 29.72
C HIS A 194 -6.89 2.78 29.20
N THR A 195 -6.28 1.60 29.08
CA THR A 195 -4.93 1.46 28.47
C THR A 195 -4.97 1.86 26.98
N LEU A 196 -5.97 1.39 26.23
CA LEU A 196 -6.16 1.77 24.85
C LEU A 196 -6.37 3.28 24.70
N GLU A 197 -7.24 3.88 25.51
CA GLU A 197 -7.54 5.31 25.50
C GLU A 197 -6.28 6.15 25.74
N THR A 198 -5.40 5.71 26.65
CA THR A 198 -4.12 6.36 26.90
C THR A 198 -3.22 6.35 25.66
N HIS A 199 -3.16 5.24 24.93
CA HIS A 199 -2.37 5.16 23.68
C HIS A 199 -2.99 5.99 22.55
N ILE A 200 -4.32 5.99 22.42
CA ILE A 200 -5.03 6.85 21.47
C ILE A 200 -4.75 8.33 21.76
N TYR A 201 -4.84 8.76 23.01
CA TYR A 201 -4.52 10.13 23.40
C TYR A 201 -3.08 10.52 23.03
N ARG A 202 -2.10 9.66 23.33
CA ARG A 202 -0.70 9.90 22.99
C ARG A 202 -0.47 9.93 21.47
N LEU A 203 -1.15 9.09 20.71
CA LEU A 203 -1.13 9.13 19.26
C LEU A 203 -1.66 10.45 18.73
N ARG A 204 -2.82 10.90 19.21
CA ARG A 204 -3.41 12.20 18.83
C ARG A 204 -2.45 13.34 19.08
N GLN A 205 -1.79 13.37 20.23
CA GLN A 205 -0.76 14.37 20.52
C GLN A 205 0.39 14.39 19.54
N LYS A 206 0.68 13.27 18.88
CA LYS A 206 1.76 13.13 17.90
C LYS A 206 1.35 13.48 16.47
N ILE A 207 0.10 13.17 16.07
CA ILE A 207 -0.32 13.21 14.67
C ILE A 207 -1.36 14.30 14.36
N GLU A 208 -2.12 14.75 15.35
CA GLU A 208 -3.13 15.78 15.15
C GLU A 208 -2.53 17.20 15.26
N LYS A 209 -3.20 18.16 14.66
CA LYS A 209 -2.91 19.58 14.92
C LYS A 209 -3.37 19.99 16.30
N ASP A 210 -4.56 19.53 16.68
CA ASP A 210 -5.15 19.68 18.00
C ASP A 210 -5.70 18.32 18.45
N ALA A 211 -5.15 17.78 19.53
CA ALA A 211 -5.57 16.47 20.06
C ALA A 211 -7.00 16.47 20.63
N ALA A 212 -7.55 17.64 20.95
CA ALA A 212 -8.93 17.78 21.45
C ALA A 212 -9.97 17.70 20.32
N THR A 213 -9.58 18.09 19.11
CA THR A 213 -10.42 18.05 17.90
C THR A 213 -9.76 17.20 16.82
N PRO A 214 -9.70 15.87 17.00
CA PRO A 214 -8.95 14.98 16.09
C PRO A 214 -9.63 14.87 14.74
N GLU A 215 -8.83 15.02 13.67
CA GLU A 215 -9.26 14.91 12.27
C GLU A 215 -8.77 13.59 11.62
N LEU A 216 -7.61 13.07 12.03
CA LEU A 216 -7.02 11.86 11.47
C LEU A 216 -7.44 10.60 12.26
N LEU A 217 -7.36 10.65 13.59
CA LEU A 217 -7.70 9.53 14.47
C LEU A 217 -8.98 9.86 15.23
N VAL A 218 -10.12 9.62 14.60
CA VAL A 218 -11.41 10.02 15.12
C VAL A 218 -12.07 8.93 15.98
N THR A 219 -12.97 9.34 16.88
CA THR A 219 -13.83 8.43 17.64
C THR A 219 -15.19 8.38 16.96
N GLU A 220 -15.65 7.19 16.61
CA GLU A 220 -16.93 6.99 15.94
C GLU A 220 -17.56 5.66 16.37
N ALA A 221 -18.91 5.64 16.54
CA ALA A 221 -19.71 4.43 16.79
C ALA A 221 -19.14 3.49 17.89
N GLY A 222 -18.61 4.05 18.98
CA GLY A 222 -18.06 3.26 20.09
C GLY A 222 -16.65 2.72 19.89
N GLY A 223 -15.98 3.12 18.81
CA GLY A 223 -14.61 2.72 18.47
C GLY A 223 -13.76 3.86 17.95
N TYR A 224 -12.76 3.50 17.17
CA TYR A 224 -11.82 4.42 16.54
C TYR A 224 -11.71 4.14 15.05
N LYS A 225 -11.45 5.20 14.30
CA LYS A 225 -11.28 5.16 12.85
C LYS A 225 -10.11 6.07 12.46
N LEU A 226 -9.32 5.62 11.51
CA LEU A 226 -8.30 6.44 10.88
C LEU A 226 -8.88 7.05 9.59
N VAL A 227 -8.72 8.37 9.43
CA VAL A 227 -9.13 9.14 8.24
C VAL A 227 -7.83 9.65 7.61
N PRO A 228 -7.21 8.90 6.66
CA PRO A 228 -5.93 9.23 6.08
C PRO A 228 -6.01 10.33 5.03
#